data_9aeaa3ee636c3ccacbb75eda49785b5f
#
_entry.id   9aeaa3ee636c3ccacbb75eda49785b5f
#
_cell.length_a   1.000
_cell.length_b   1.000
_cell.length_c   1.000
_cell.angle_alpha   90.00
_cell.angle_beta   90.00
_cell.angle_gamma   90.00
#
_symmetry.space_group_name_H-M   'P 1'
#
loop_
_entity.id
_entity.type
_entity.pdbx_description
1 polymer ?
#
loop_
_entity_poly.entity_id
_entity_poly.type
_entity_poly.pdbx_seq_one_letter_code
_entity_poly.pdbx_strand_id
1 'polypeptide(L)'
;MNKKGNLIFLGTGSSDGIPRVSCLTNPEKKCKVCESAIDPDSKNKRRNTSIAIKTDIGNESKNIIIDAGKTFWDSALKFFPKNRIRNIDEIVITHAHADAIGGFDYFRDWTNFVQESVSINLRKQDFEAIKNIYFYLFENGKVRTRGPIPKTIFNIIDDKPFIVSDFKITPIPVFHGKEYISFGYKFGNVAYISDVSKIPENSEKFLEDLDILIIDALRPEPAYFSHFTYDQALEVIKKFRPKKSYFTDIMCAVDHDEANKKLEKLKLDENLDIELSYDGLSLEFNY
;
A
#
# COMPACT_ATOMS: atom_id res chain seq x y z
N MET A 1 20.04 3.79 19.51
CA MET A 1 18.78 4.51 19.78
C MET A 1 17.81 4.09 18.69
N ASN A 2 16.61 3.60 19.05
CA ASN A 2 15.56 3.34 18.05
C ASN A 2 15.13 4.68 17.44
N LYS A 3 15.20 4.77 16.12
CA LYS A 3 14.70 5.91 15.38
C LYS A 3 13.18 5.79 15.25
N LYS A 4 12.47 6.92 15.24
CA LYS A 4 11.03 6.96 15.02
C LYS A 4 10.70 7.29 13.56
N GLY A 5 9.71 6.62 13.02
CA GLY A 5 9.12 6.90 11.73
C GLY A 5 7.61 7.10 11.86
N ASN A 6 7.02 7.69 10.84
CA ASN A 6 5.57 7.83 10.72
C ASN A 6 5.09 7.17 9.43
N LEU A 7 4.11 6.27 9.53
CA LEU A 7 3.46 5.61 8.42
C LEU A 7 2.09 6.26 8.23
N ILE A 8 1.78 6.65 6.99
CA ILE A 8 0.51 7.30 6.62
C ILE A 8 -0.15 6.45 5.55
N PHE A 9 -1.39 6.02 5.78
CA PHE A 9 -2.17 5.33 4.75
C PHE A 9 -2.64 6.33 3.69
N LEU A 10 -2.11 6.23 2.49
CA LEU A 10 -2.52 7.04 1.34
C LEU A 10 -3.77 6.48 0.67
N GLY A 11 -3.96 5.16 0.79
CA GLY A 11 -5.12 4.43 0.31
C GLY A 11 -5.23 3.07 1.00
N THR A 12 -6.46 2.59 1.18
CA THR A 12 -6.78 1.38 1.93
C THR A 12 -7.80 0.49 1.22
N GLY A 13 -8.14 0.83 -0.01
CA GLY A 13 -9.12 0.14 -0.81
C GLY A 13 -8.53 -0.71 -1.92
N SER A 14 -9.31 -1.68 -2.33
CA SER A 14 -8.98 -2.59 -3.42
C SER A 14 -8.78 -1.89 -4.76
N SER A 15 -8.44 -2.69 -5.76
CA SER A 15 -8.19 -2.25 -7.15
C SER A 15 -9.28 -1.33 -7.73
N ASP A 16 -10.57 -1.54 -7.37
CA ASP A 16 -11.67 -0.67 -7.82
C ASP A 16 -11.69 0.72 -7.15
N GLY A 17 -11.16 0.82 -5.93
CA GLY A 17 -11.37 1.96 -5.06
C GLY A 17 -12.83 2.06 -4.56
N ILE A 18 -13.08 2.96 -3.61
CA ILE A 18 -14.43 3.24 -3.10
C ILE A 18 -14.61 4.78 -3.03
N PRO A 19 -15.69 5.35 -3.59
CA PRO A 19 -16.88 4.68 -4.16
C PRO A 19 -16.64 4.07 -5.55
N ARG A 20 -17.38 3.01 -5.88
CA ARG A 20 -17.39 2.40 -7.21
C ARG A 20 -18.46 3.04 -8.09
N VAL A 21 -18.11 3.37 -9.33
CA VAL A 21 -19.06 3.89 -10.32
C VAL A 21 -20.22 2.92 -10.53
N SER A 22 -19.93 1.61 -10.65
CA SER A 22 -20.95 0.57 -10.83
C SER A 22 -21.95 0.46 -9.66
N CYS A 23 -21.56 0.86 -8.45
CA CYS A 23 -22.48 0.91 -7.32
C CYS A 23 -23.34 2.17 -7.33
N LEU A 24 -22.74 3.33 -7.62
CA LEU A 24 -23.44 4.62 -7.60
C LEU A 24 -24.43 4.79 -8.78
N THR A 25 -24.17 4.10 -9.88
CA THR A 25 -25.03 4.13 -11.09
C THR A 25 -26.00 2.97 -11.17
N ASN A 26 -26.03 2.07 -10.19
CA ASN A 26 -26.94 0.92 -10.19
C ASN A 26 -28.38 1.36 -9.86
N PRO A 27 -29.36 1.21 -10.80
CA PRO A 27 -30.74 1.64 -10.56
C PRO A 27 -31.50 0.71 -9.61
N GLU A 28 -31.05 -0.53 -9.46
CA GLU A 28 -31.79 -1.58 -8.73
C GLU A 28 -31.30 -1.76 -7.29
N LYS A 29 -30.03 -1.52 -7.03
CA LYS A 29 -29.41 -1.80 -5.73
C LYS A 29 -28.52 -0.66 -5.26
N LYS A 30 -28.88 -0.07 -4.13
CA LYS A 30 -28.07 0.93 -3.45
C LYS A 30 -26.94 0.27 -2.66
N CYS A 31 -25.75 0.82 -2.76
CA CYS A 31 -24.60 0.44 -1.94
C CYS A 31 -24.33 1.53 -0.90
N LYS A 32 -24.77 1.31 0.34
CA LYS A 32 -24.63 2.29 1.42
C LYS A 32 -23.17 2.73 1.66
N VAL A 33 -22.22 1.81 1.52
CA VAL A 33 -20.78 2.11 1.66
C VAL A 33 -20.31 3.06 0.56
N CYS A 34 -20.68 2.82 -0.71
CA CYS A 34 -20.32 3.72 -1.81
C CYS A 34 -21.05 5.06 -1.72
N GLU A 35 -22.31 5.08 -1.27
CA GLU A 35 -23.06 6.33 -1.05
C GLU A 35 -22.40 7.17 0.05
N SER A 36 -22.05 6.58 1.19
CA SER A 36 -21.34 7.29 2.27
C SER A 36 -19.94 7.75 1.88
N ALA A 37 -19.29 7.04 0.96
CA ALA A 37 -17.95 7.37 0.46
C ALA A 37 -17.91 8.54 -0.54
N ILE A 38 -19.08 9.12 -0.92
CA ILE A 38 -19.13 10.39 -1.66
C ILE A 38 -18.59 11.52 -0.81
N ASP A 39 -18.83 11.49 0.49
CA ASP A 39 -18.19 12.39 1.45
C ASP A 39 -16.66 12.20 1.41
N PRO A 40 -15.88 13.26 1.09
CA PRO A 40 -14.43 13.18 1.01
C PRO A 40 -13.73 12.80 2.32
N ASP A 41 -14.39 12.98 3.47
CA ASP A 41 -13.84 12.67 4.80
C ASP A 41 -14.39 11.37 5.40
N SER A 42 -15.27 10.68 4.68
CA SER A 42 -15.76 9.35 5.07
C SER A 42 -14.63 8.33 5.16
N LYS A 43 -14.59 7.55 6.24
CA LYS A 43 -13.68 6.41 6.37
C LYS A 43 -14.00 5.25 5.42
N ASN A 44 -15.18 5.28 4.79
CA ASN A 44 -15.54 4.38 3.71
C ASN A 44 -15.00 4.82 2.35
N LYS A 45 -14.51 6.06 2.21
CA LYS A 45 -13.79 6.48 1.02
C LYS A 45 -12.39 5.88 1.03
N ARG A 46 -12.10 5.01 0.06
CA ARG A 46 -10.87 4.25 0.00
C ARG A 46 -10.23 4.32 -1.37
N ARG A 47 -9.03 4.85 -1.40
CA ARG A 47 -8.17 4.89 -2.58
C ARG A 47 -7.42 3.58 -2.72
N ASN A 48 -6.79 3.33 -3.87
CA ASN A 48 -5.95 2.14 -4.05
C ASN A 48 -4.90 2.05 -2.94
N THR A 49 -4.69 0.83 -2.45
CA THR A 49 -3.80 0.54 -1.33
C THR A 49 -2.41 1.10 -1.56
N SER A 50 -1.97 1.95 -0.65
CA SER A 50 -0.67 2.62 -0.68
C SER A 50 -0.36 3.23 0.69
N ILE A 51 0.92 3.30 1.05
CA ILE A 51 1.39 3.97 2.26
C ILE A 51 2.54 4.92 1.96
N ALA A 52 2.63 6.00 2.75
CA ALA A 52 3.82 6.83 2.84
C ALA A 52 4.54 6.55 4.16
N ILE A 53 5.84 6.34 4.10
CA ILE A 53 6.72 6.21 5.25
C ILE A 53 7.55 7.49 5.32
N LYS A 54 7.42 8.20 6.43
CA LYS A 54 8.19 9.39 6.72
C LYS A 54 9.19 9.09 7.83
N THR A 55 10.48 9.26 7.54
CA THR A 55 11.57 9.00 8.49
C THR A 55 12.40 10.25 8.66
N ASP A 56 12.88 10.48 9.88
CA ASP A 56 13.83 11.54 10.15
C ASP A 56 15.25 10.96 10.17
N ILE A 57 16.04 11.27 9.14
CA ILE A 57 17.42 10.81 8.98
C ILE A 57 18.35 12.01 9.10
N GLY A 58 19.03 12.11 10.26
CA GLY A 58 19.79 13.29 10.60
C GLY A 58 18.91 14.52 10.80
N ASN A 59 19.14 15.59 10.03
CA ASN A 59 18.34 16.82 10.04
C ASN A 59 17.31 16.87 8.90
N GLU A 60 17.18 15.81 8.11
CA GLU A 60 16.28 15.74 6.95
C GLU A 60 15.19 14.71 7.15
N SER A 61 13.99 15.04 6.67
CA SER A 61 12.89 14.09 6.59
C SER A 61 12.90 13.41 5.22
N LYS A 62 12.83 12.06 5.20
CA LYS A 62 12.75 11.26 3.97
C LYS A 62 11.35 10.71 3.79
N ASN A 63 10.84 10.76 2.57
CA ASN A 63 9.50 10.31 2.21
C ASN A 63 9.60 9.15 1.22
N ILE A 64 9.24 7.96 1.70
CA ILE A 64 9.24 6.72 0.93
C ILE A 64 7.77 6.33 0.69
N ILE A 65 7.39 6.09 -0.56
CA ILE A 65 6.04 5.68 -0.91
C ILE A 65 6.07 4.20 -1.30
N ILE A 66 5.17 3.40 -0.75
CA ILE A 66 4.93 2.04 -1.23
C ILE A 66 3.66 2.06 -2.06
N ASP A 67 3.82 1.75 -3.35
CA ASP A 67 2.86 1.78 -4.44
C ASP A 67 2.30 3.17 -4.79
N ALA A 68 2.03 3.37 -6.07
CA ALA A 68 1.41 4.57 -6.61
C ALA A 68 0.37 4.18 -7.68
N GLY A 69 -0.79 3.74 -7.21
CA GLY A 69 -1.89 3.25 -8.04
C GLY A 69 -2.66 4.36 -8.76
N LYS A 70 -3.76 3.98 -9.41
CA LYS A 70 -4.62 4.89 -10.22
C LYS A 70 -5.12 6.11 -9.44
N THR A 71 -5.28 6.00 -8.13
CA THR A 71 -5.79 7.07 -7.26
C THR A 71 -4.68 7.84 -6.53
N PHE A 72 -3.41 7.59 -6.87
CA PHE A 72 -2.26 8.22 -6.21
C PHE A 72 -2.31 9.75 -6.22
N TRP A 73 -2.70 10.36 -7.35
CA TRP A 73 -2.83 11.81 -7.45
C TRP A 73 -3.83 12.39 -6.43
N ASP A 74 -5.02 11.78 -6.31
CA ASP A 74 -6.02 12.22 -5.34
C ASP A 74 -5.57 12.00 -3.89
N SER A 75 -4.83 10.91 -3.62
CA SER A 75 -4.18 10.67 -2.34
C SER A 75 -3.16 11.75 -2.01
N ALA A 76 -2.27 12.06 -2.95
CA ALA A 76 -1.23 13.06 -2.77
C ALA A 76 -1.80 14.46 -2.53
N LEU A 77 -2.79 14.89 -3.30
CA LEU A 77 -3.47 16.16 -3.10
C LEU A 77 -4.06 16.30 -1.69
N LYS A 78 -4.68 15.22 -1.18
CA LYS A 78 -5.33 15.24 0.13
C LYS A 78 -4.34 15.15 1.30
N PHE A 79 -3.34 14.26 1.20
CA PHE A 79 -2.53 13.88 2.35
C PHE A 79 -1.13 14.49 2.39
N PHE A 80 -0.51 14.81 1.25
CA PHE A 80 0.84 15.38 1.25
C PHE A 80 0.92 16.74 1.93
N PRO A 81 0.02 17.72 1.64
CA PRO A 81 0.05 19.01 2.34
C PRO A 81 -0.17 18.88 3.85
N LYS A 82 -1.11 18.00 4.27
CA LYS A 82 -1.40 17.76 5.69
C LYS A 82 -0.21 17.17 6.45
N ASN A 83 0.58 16.33 5.79
CA ASN A 83 1.73 15.64 6.36
C ASN A 83 3.07 16.31 6.04
N ARG A 84 3.06 17.48 5.39
CA ARG A 84 4.24 18.24 4.97
C ARG A 84 5.19 17.39 4.10
N ILE A 85 4.62 16.57 3.21
CA ILE A 85 5.36 15.79 2.20
C ILE A 85 5.44 16.68 0.96
N ARG A 86 6.64 17.15 0.59
CA ARG A 86 6.86 17.93 -0.62
C ARG A 86 7.53 17.10 -1.72
N ASN A 87 8.61 16.43 -1.38
CA ASN A 87 9.37 15.58 -2.29
C ASN A 87 9.02 14.10 -2.05
N ILE A 88 9.28 13.28 -3.05
CA ILE A 88 9.24 11.82 -2.98
C ILE A 88 10.67 11.33 -3.16
N ASP A 89 11.30 10.88 -2.06
CA ASP A 89 12.68 10.43 -2.12
C ASP A 89 12.77 9.09 -2.85
N GLU A 90 11.88 8.16 -2.49
CA GLU A 90 11.88 6.81 -3.05
C GLU A 90 10.45 6.28 -3.24
N ILE A 91 10.27 5.48 -4.27
CA ILE A 91 9.09 4.64 -4.45
C ILE A 91 9.52 3.18 -4.39
N VAL A 92 8.73 2.36 -3.72
CA VAL A 92 8.92 0.91 -3.63
C VAL A 92 7.67 0.24 -4.15
N ILE A 93 7.78 -0.65 -5.13
CA ILE A 93 6.65 -1.28 -5.80
C ILE A 93 6.48 -2.71 -5.32
N THR A 94 5.26 -3.05 -4.89
CA THR A 94 4.90 -4.41 -4.49
C THR A 94 4.76 -5.32 -5.70
N HIS A 95 4.08 -4.84 -6.75
CA HIS A 95 3.82 -5.59 -7.98
C HIS A 95 3.33 -4.66 -9.11
N ALA A 96 3.22 -5.16 -10.35
CA ALA A 96 2.93 -4.34 -11.53
C ALA A 96 1.44 -4.27 -11.92
N HIS A 97 0.49 -4.45 -10.99
CA HIS A 97 -0.91 -4.20 -11.29
C HIS A 97 -1.24 -2.69 -11.29
N ALA A 98 -2.32 -2.30 -11.96
CA ALA A 98 -2.69 -0.90 -12.15
C ALA A 98 -2.99 -0.15 -10.83
N ASP A 99 -3.41 -0.85 -9.79
CA ASP A 99 -3.64 -0.30 -8.45
C ASP A 99 -2.34 -0.02 -7.67
N ALA A 100 -1.21 -0.62 -8.09
CA ALA A 100 0.10 -0.35 -7.53
C ALA A 100 0.94 0.62 -8.39
N ILE A 101 0.76 0.64 -9.73
CA ILE A 101 1.61 1.44 -10.63
C ILE A 101 0.85 2.47 -11.49
N GLY A 102 -0.49 2.48 -11.48
CA GLY A 102 -1.30 3.29 -12.40
C GLY A 102 -1.12 4.81 -12.28
N GLY A 103 -0.44 5.27 -11.23
CA GLY A 103 -0.15 6.69 -10.97
C GLY A 103 1.20 7.18 -11.48
N PHE A 104 1.98 6.40 -12.20
CA PHE A 104 3.35 6.75 -12.60
C PHE A 104 3.45 8.04 -13.43
N ASP A 105 2.47 8.32 -14.30
CA ASP A 105 2.49 9.55 -15.08
C ASP A 105 2.36 10.82 -14.21
N TYR A 106 1.77 10.72 -13.02
CA TYR A 106 1.66 11.86 -12.10
C TYR A 106 3.01 12.30 -11.52
N PHE A 107 4.04 11.46 -11.51
CA PHE A 107 5.40 11.87 -11.10
C PHE A 107 5.97 13.00 -11.97
N ARG A 108 5.38 13.26 -13.12
CA ARG A 108 5.68 14.41 -13.96
C ARG A 108 5.58 15.72 -13.22
N ASP A 109 4.59 15.87 -12.34
CA ASP A 109 4.42 17.08 -11.54
C ASP A 109 5.63 17.31 -10.62
N TRP A 110 6.04 16.26 -9.88
CA TRP A 110 7.22 16.34 -9.03
C TRP A 110 8.51 16.60 -9.81
N THR A 111 8.73 15.86 -10.89
CA THR A 111 10.00 15.96 -11.64
C THR A 111 10.13 17.17 -12.55
N ASN A 112 9.06 17.93 -12.73
CA ASN A 112 9.11 19.21 -13.42
C ASN A 112 9.16 20.41 -12.47
N PHE A 113 8.63 20.30 -11.25
CA PHE A 113 8.42 21.47 -10.39
C PHE A 113 9.02 21.35 -8.98
N VAL A 114 9.45 20.15 -8.54
CA VAL A 114 9.89 19.90 -7.16
C VAL A 114 11.29 19.30 -7.09
N GLN A 115 11.59 18.30 -7.92
CA GLN A 115 12.83 17.52 -7.86
C GLN A 115 13.28 17.05 -9.24
N GLU A 116 14.54 16.67 -9.39
CA GLU A 116 15.09 16.29 -10.70
C GLU A 116 14.55 14.96 -11.21
N SER A 117 14.37 13.99 -10.31
CA SER A 117 13.91 12.62 -10.64
C SER A 117 13.26 11.97 -9.43
N VAL A 118 12.56 10.86 -9.67
CA VAL A 118 12.01 9.96 -8.65
C VAL A 118 12.67 8.60 -8.78
N SER A 119 13.26 8.09 -7.69
CA SER A 119 13.80 6.73 -7.62
C SER A 119 12.69 5.72 -7.40
N ILE A 120 12.69 4.63 -8.18
CA ILE A 120 11.69 3.56 -8.13
C ILE A 120 12.38 2.22 -7.95
N ASN A 121 12.09 1.55 -6.84
CA ASN A 121 12.65 0.25 -6.48
C ASN A 121 11.61 -0.84 -6.77
N LEU A 122 11.95 -1.80 -7.62
CA LEU A 122 11.03 -2.81 -8.11
C LEU A 122 11.77 -4.04 -8.63
N ARG A 123 11.05 -5.16 -8.74
CA ARG A 123 11.62 -6.38 -9.34
C ARG A 123 11.80 -6.22 -10.84
N LYS A 124 12.72 -7.01 -11.41
CA LYS A 124 12.97 -7.02 -12.85
C LYS A 124 11.70 -7.30 -13.66
N GLN A 125 10.87 -8.25 -13.23
CA GLN A 125 9.62 -8.57 -13.93
C GLN A 125 8.63 -7.40 -13.96
N ASP A 126 8.54 -6.65 -12.85
CA ASP A 126 7.67 -5.48 -12.76
C ASP A 126 8.21 -4.32 -13.61
N PHE A 127 9.53 -4.17 -13.68
CA PHE A 127 10.16 -3.22 -14.58
C PHE A 127 9.83 -3.51 -16.06
N GLU A 128 9.89 -4.78 -16.50
CA GLU A 128 9.53 -5.14 -17.88
C GLU A 128 8.03 -4.89 -18.16
N ALA A 129 7.15 -5.12 -17.18
CA ALA A 129 5.74 -4.78 -17.31
C ALA A 129 5.53 -3.25 -17.44
N ILE A 130 6.18 -2.45 -16.59
CA ILE A 130 6.14 -0.99 -16.63
C ILE A 130 6.66 -0.46 -17.96
N LYS A 131 7.75 -1.02 -18.47
CA LYS A 131 8.33 -0.65 -19.76
C LYS A 131 7.34 -0.84 -20.92
N ASN A 132 6.52 -1.87 -20.86
CA ASN A 132 5.49 -2.11 -21.87
C ASN A 132 4.28 -1.17 -21.71
N ILE A 133 3.84 -0.91 -20.48
CA ILE A 133 2.68 -0.05 -20.17
C ILE A 133 3.01 1.42 -20.43
N TYR A 134 4.16 1.87 -19.94
CA TYR A 134 4.62 3.26 -20.00
C TYR A 134 5.76 3.42 -21.04
N PHE A 135 5.58 2.82 -22.24
CA PHE A 135 6.61 2.80 -23.30
C PHE A 135 7.18 4.18 -23.62
N TYR A 136 6.40 5.25 -23.46
CA TYR A 136 6.84 6.62 -23.72
C TYR A 136 7.89 7.14 -22.73
N LEU A 137 8.08 6.48 -21.58
CA LEU A 137 9.17 6.76 -20.63
C LEU A 137 10.53 6.24 -21.16
N PHE A 138 10.52 5.49 -22.26
CA PHE A 138 11.69 4.82 -22.78
C PHE A 138 11.95 5.25 -24.23
N GLU A 139 13.22 5.29 -24.60
CA GLU A 139 13.68 5.56 -25.95
C GLU A 139 14.90 4.67 -26.26
N ASN A 140 14.85 3.93 -27.35
CA ASN A 140 15.90 2.96 -27.72
C ASN A 140 16.27 2.00 -26.56
N GLY A 141 15.26 1.56 -25.78
CA GLY A 141 15.44 0.66 -24.65
C GLY A 141 16.01 1.30 -23.38
N LYS A 142 16.27 2.60 -23.37
CA LYS A 142 16.77 3.38 -22.22
C LYS A 142 15.70 4.30 -21.66
N VAL A 143 15.74 4.57 -20.37
CA VAL A 143 14.86 5.56 -19.71
C VAL A 143 15.15 6.94 -20.30
N ARG A 144 14.09 7.65 -20.70
CA ARG A 144 14.21 9.02 -21.21
C ARG A 144 14.50 9.99 -20.08
N THR A 145 15.41 10.91 -20.30
CA THR A 145 15.82 11.95 -19.34
C THR A 145 15.36 13.34 -19.74
N ARG A 146 14.74 13.50 -20.92
CA ARG A 146 14.30 14.78 -21.47
C ARG A 146 12.87 14.74 -21.97
N GLY A 147 12.22 15.88 -21.99
CA GLY A 147 10.84 16.04 -22.44
C GLY A 147 9.85 16.22 -21.26
N PRO A 148 8.58 16.47 -21.57
CA PRO A 148 7.52 16.68 -20.56
C PRO A 148 6.97 15.35 -20.02
N ILE A 149 7.86 14.48 -19.57
CA ILE A 149 7.55 13.15 -19.04
C ILE A 149 8.09 13.04 -17.61
N PRO A 150 7.60 12.10 -16.79
CA PRO A 150 8.23 11.77 -15.52
C PRO A 150 9.69 11.38 -15.70
N LYS A 151 10.58 11.96 -14.92
CA LYS A 151 12.01 11.59 -14.89
C LYS A 151 12.20 10.58 -13.77
N THR A 152 12.42 9.33 -14.14
CA THR A 152 12.48 8.21 -13.21
C THR A 152 13.83 7.50 -13.26
N ILE A 153 14.28 7.02 -12.12
CA ILE A 153 15.45 6.15 -11.96
C ILE A 153 14.92 4.81 -11.46
N PHE A 154 15.13 3.74 -12.22
CA PHE A 154 14.68 2.40 -11.84
C PHE A 154 15.82 1.62 -11.20
N ASN A 155 15.62 1.18 -9.97
CA ASN A 155 16.51 0.33 -9.20
C ASN A 155 15.92 -1.08 -9.12
N ILE A 156 16.60 -2.05 -9.69
CA ILE A 156 16.14 -3.43 -9.66
C ILE A 156 16.50 -4.06 -8.32
N ILE A 157 15.49 -4.53 -7.60
CA ILE A 157 15.61 -5.26 -6.34
C ILE A 157 15.27 -6.75 -6.53
N ASP A 158 15.80 -7.58 -5.64
CA ASP A 158 15.46 -8.99 -5.49
C ASP A 158 14.73 -9.23 -4.14
N ASP A 159 14.67 -10.46 -3.67
CA ASP A 159 14.07 -10.85 -2.40
C ASP A 159 14.96 -10.59 -1.17
N LYS A 160 16.11 -9.91 -1.35
CA LYS A 160 17.03 -9.56 -0.27
C LYS A 160 16.74 -8.19 0.33
N PRO A 161 17.09 -7.98 1.60
CA PRO A 161 17.03 -6.65 2.20
C PRO A 161 17.83 -5.62 1.40
N PHE A 162 17.26 -4.44 1.22
CA PHE A 162 17.89 -3.31 0.54
C PHE A 162 17.73 -2.02 1.36
N ILE A 163 18.50 -1.01 1.00
CA ILE A 163 18.51 0.29 1.69
C ILE A 163 17.97 1.35 0.73
N VAL A 164 17.03 2.13 1.20
CA VAL A 164 16.52 3.34 0.54
C VAL A 164 16.67 4.51 1.50
N SER A 165 17.39 5.55 1.10
CA SER A 165 17.59 6.74 1.94
C SER A 165 17.99 6.40 3.40
N ASP A 166 18.95 5.49 3.59
CA ASP A 166 19.41 4.96 4.89
C ASP A 166 18.35 4.18 5.70
N PHE A 167 17.22 3.85 5.07
CA PHE A 167 16.13 3.08 5.66
C PHE A 167 16.13 1.64 5.12
N LYS A 168 16.23 0.65 6.00
CA LYS A 168 16.28 -0.77 5.59
C LYS A 168 14.89 -1.30 5.34
N ILE A 169 14.68 -1.84 4.14
CA ILE A 169 13.46 -2.54 3.74
C ILE A 169 13.79 -4.00 3.40
N THR A 170 12.96 -4.91 3.87
CA THR A 170 13.08 -6.34 3.60
C THR A 170 11.85 -6.80 2.83
N PRO A 171 12.00 -7.30 1.60
CA PRO A 171 10.89 -7.88 0.84
C PRO A 171 10.36 -9.14 1.52
N ILE A 172 9.04 -9.31 1.46
CA ILE A 172 8.32 -10.51 1.91
C ILE A 172 7.62 -11.09 0.67
N PRO A 173 8.20 -12.09 -0.01
CA PRO A 173 7.54 -12.71 -1.15
C PRO A 173 6.24 -13.40 -0.72
N VAL A 174 5.12 -13.09 -1.39
CA VAL A 174 3.82 -13.68 -1.14
C VAL A 174 3.14 -14.04 -2.46
N PHE A 175 2.23 -15.00 -2.45
CA PHE A 175 1.39 -15.28 -3.62
C PHE A 175 0.24 -14.30 -3.71
N HIS A 176 -0.02 -13.79 -4.90
CA HIS A 176 -1.18 -12.99 -5.25
C HIS A 176 -1.89 -13.64 -6.45
N GLY A 177 -2.77 -14.59 -6.16
CA GLY A 177 -3.30 -15.55 -7.12
C GLY A 177 -2.47 -16.84 -7.18
N LYS A 178 -2.63 -17.62 -8.26
CA LYS A 178 -2.11 -18.99 -8.32
C LYS A 178 -0.58 -19.07 -8.42
N GLU A 179 0.01 -18.26 -9.27
CA GLU A 179 1.46 -18.33 -9.60
C GLU A 179 2.16 -16.97 -9.58
N TYR A 180 1.41 -15.89 -9.41
CA TYR A 180 1.97 -14.56 -9.39
C TYR A 180 2.51 -14.23 -8.00
N ILE A 181 3.76 -13.80 -7.92
CA ILE A 181 4.40 -13.36 -6.69
C ILE A 181 4.29 -11.83 -6.61
N SER A 182 3.75 -11.31 -5.53
CA SER A 182 3.89 -9.92 -5.11
C SER A 182 4.87 -9.81 -3.94
N PHE A 183 5.32 -8.61 -3.62
CA PHE A 183 6.12 -8.34 -2.43
C PHE A 183 5.30 -7.58 -1.39
N GLY A 184 5.19 -8.14 -0.17
CA GLY A 184 5.05 -7.32 1.01
C GLY A 184 6.40 -6.79 1.45
N TYR A 185 6.43 -5.92 2.44
CA TYR A 185 7.67 -5.30 2.94
C TYR A 185 7.70 -5.25 4.46
N LYS A 186 8.85 -5.65 5.05
CA LYS A 186 9.14 -5.46 6.48
C LYS A 186 10.15 -4.32 6.66
N PHE A 187 9.86 -3.43 7.59
CA PHE A 187 10.75 -2.34 8.00
C PHE A 187 10.63 -2.12 9.52
N GLY A 188 11.76 -2.16 10.23
CA GLY A 188 11.72 -2.29 11.68
C GLY A 188 10.87 -3.50 12.09
N ASN A 189 9.96 -3.29 13.04
CA ASN A 189 8.99 -4.30 13.48
C ASN A 189 7.58 -4.10 12.85
N VAL A 190 7.52 -3.51 11.65
CA VAL A 190 6.30 -3.35 10.87
C VAL A 190 6.36 -4.23 9.63
N ALA A 191 5.29 -4.97 9.33
CA ALA A 191 5.10 -5.65 8.06
C ALA A 191 3.87 -5.07 7.34
N TYR A 192 4.02 -4.80 6.04
CA TYR A 192 2.98 -4.34 5.12
C TYR A 192 2.81 -5.32 3.99
N ILE A 193 1.62 -5.90 3.85
CA ILE A 193 1.28 -6.91 2.85
C ILE A 193 -0.08 -6.54 2.27
N SER A 194 -0.10 -5.83 1.14
CA SER A 194 -1.32 -5.27 0.54
C SER A 194 -2.13 -6.28 -0.26
N ASP A 195 -1.43 -7.20 -0.96
CA ASP A 195 -2.04 -8.09 -1.96
C ASP A 195 -1.51 -9.49 -1.74
N VAL A 196 -2.32 -10.34 -1.12
CA VAL A 196 -1.90 -11.70 -0.78
C VAL A 196 -3.05 -12.70 -0.85
N SER A 197 -2.79 -13.85 -1.48
CA SER A 197 -3.68 -15.02 -1.44
C SER A 197 -3.10 -16.18 -0.63
N LYS A 198 -1.77 -16.17 -0.42
CA LYS A 198 -1.06 -17.16 0.40
C LYS A 198 0.31 -16.63 0.79
N ILE A 199 0.67 -16.80 2.06
CA ILE A 199 2.03 -16.57 2.58
C ILE A 199 2.77 -17.90 2.57
N PRO A 200 3.87 -18.05 1.79
CA PRO A 200 4.65 -19.26 1.79
C PRO A 200 5.47 -19.41 3.09
N GLU A 201 5.75 -20.65 3.51
CA GLU A 201 6.46 -20.95 4.78
C GLU A 201 7.79 -20.22 4.93
N ASN A 202 8.56 -20.07 3.84
CA ASN A 202 9.83 -19.35 3.85
C ASN A 202 9.68 -17.84 4.09
N SER A 203 8.49 -17.28 3.93
CA SER A 203 8.17 -15.88 4.20
C SER A 203 7.60 -15.67 5.62
N GLU A 204 7.13 -16.71 6.28
CA GLU A 204 6.50 -16.62 7.61
C GLU A 204 7.45 -16.06 8.67
N LYS A 205 8.74 -16.36 8.61
CA LYS A 205 9.78 -15.82 9.51
C LYS A 205 9.83 -14.29 9.57
N PHE A 206 9.33 -13.60 8.55
CA PHE A 206 9.28 -12.14 8.54
C PHE A 206 8.10 -11.57 9.33
N LEU A 207 7.15 -12.43 9.74
CA LEU A 207 5.97 -12.05 10.52
C LEU A 207 6.16 -12.27 12.03
N GLU A 208 7.30 -12.78 12.45
CA GLU A 208 7.64 -12.96 13.85
C GLU A 208 7.99 -11.61 14.52
N ASP A 209 7.60 -11.45 15.79
CA ASP A 209 7.92 -10.31 16.66
C ASP A 209 7.53 -8.93 16.09
N LEU A 210 6.39 -8.85 15.41
CA LEU A 210 5.88 -7.59 14.85
C LEU A 210 5.20 -6.72 15.91
N ASP A 211 5.51 -5.42 15.87
CA ASP A 211 4.72 -4.41 16.56
C ASP A 211 3.44 -4.10 15.77
N ILE A 212 3.54 -4.03 14.45
CA ILE A 212 2.43 -3.71 13.55
C ILE A 212 2.43 -4.68 12.36
N LEU A 213 1.26 -5.28 12.08
CA LEU A 213 0.99 -6.00 10.84
C LEU A 213 -0.12 -5.28 10.07
N ILE A 214 0.18 -4.85 8.84
CA ILE A 214 -0.81 -4.35 7.88
C ILE A 214 -0.98 -5.43 6.84
N ILE A 215 -2.20 -5.98 6.71
CA ILE A 215 -2.44 -7.16 5.89
C ILE A 215 -3.71 -7.03 5.06
N ASP A 216 -3.64 -7.55 3.84
CA ASP A 216 -4.80 -7.74 2.95
C ASP A 216 -5.93 -8.48 3.67
N ALA A 217 -7.13 -7.90 3.61
CA ALA A 217 -8.36 -8.50 4.08
C ALA A 217 -9.53 -7.95 3.28
N LEU A 218 -9.66 -8.40 2.05
CA LEU A 218 -10.54 -7.83 1.02
C LEU A 218 -12.01 -7.72 1.50
N ARG A 219 -12.52 -8.78 2.12
CA ARG A 219 -13.91 -8.90 2.62
C ARG A 219 -14.06 -10.16 3.50
N PRO A 220 -15.15 -10.26 4.30
CA PRO A 220 -15.41 -11.50 5.07
C PRO A 220 -15.60 -12.72 4.15
N GLU A 221 -16.55 -12.62 3.21
CA GLU A 221 -16.95 -13.70 2.28
C GLU A 221 -17.58 -13.10 1.01
N PRO A 222 -17.62 -13.82 -0.12
CA PRO A 222 -16.98 -15.12 -0.39
C PRO A 222 -15.46 -14.96 -0.63
N ALA A 223 -14.72 -16.06 -0.53
CA ALA A 223 -13.28 -16.10 -0.83
C ALA A 223 -12.97 -15.57 -2.24
N TYR A 224 -11.80 -14.99 -2.38
CA TYR A 224 -11.28 -14.48 -3.65
C TYR A 224 -9.96 -15.16 -3.99
N PHE A 225 -9.73 -15.45 -5.25
CA PHE A 225 -8.58 -16.28 -5.66
C PHE A 225 -7.22 -15.61 -5.46
N SER A 226 -7.19 -14.26 -5.42
CA SER A 226 -5.95 -13.48 -5.34
C SER A 226 -5.79 -12.69 -4.04
N HIS A 227 -6.78 -12.66 -3.18
CA HIS A 227 -6.79 -11.88 -1.93
C HIS A 227 -7.23 -12.70 -0.74
N PHE A 228 -6.77 -12.32 0.44
CA PHE A 228 -7.27 -12.87 1.69
C PHE A 228 -8.70 -12.41 2.00
N THR A 229 -9.47 -13.32 2.57
CA THR A 229 -10.67 -12.97 3.35
C THR A 229 -10.26 -12.51 4.75
N TYR A 230 -11.22 -11.98 5.52
CA TYR A 230 -11.02 -11.67 6.93
C TYR A 230 -10.55 -12.88 7.72
N ASP A 231 -11.16 -14.04 7.51
CA ASP A 231 -10.82 -15.27 8.26
C ASP A 231 -9.38 -15.70 7.97
N GLN A 232 -8.95 -15.65 6.71
CA GLN A 232 -7.56 -15.96 6.34
C GLN A 232 -6.55 -14.96 6.95
N ALA A 233 -6.87 -13.67 6.97
CA ALA A 233 -6.06 -12.67 7.64
C ALA A 233 -6.03 -12.90 9.18
N LEU A 234 -7.16 -13.27 9.78
CA LEU A 234 -7.26 -13.61 11.19
C LEU A 234 -6.43 -14.85 11.56
N GLU A 235 -6.38 -15.88 10.71
CA GLU A 235 -5.52 -17.05 10.93
C GLU A 235 -4.03 -16.65 11.04
N VAL A 236 -3.57 -15.75 10.15
CA VAL A 236 -2.20 -15.21 10.21
C VAL A 236 -1.97 -14.43 11.51
N ILE A 237 -2.90 -13.56 11.89
CA ILE A 237 -2.80 -12.76 13.11
C ILE A 237 -2.81 -13.65 14.36
N LYS A 238 -3.65 -14.68 14.40
CA LYS A 238 -3.69 -15.65 15.51
C LYS A 238 -2.39 -16.45 15.62
N LYS A 239 -1.78 -16.79 14.50
CA LYS A 239 -0.51 -17.53 14.46
C LYS A 239 0.67 -16.70 14.97
N PHE A 240 0.83 -15.46 14.47
CA PHE A 240 2.03 -14.65 14.73
C PHE A 240 1.87 -13.61 15.86
N ARG A 241 0.64 -13.32 16.28
CA ARG A 241 0.34 -12.45 17.44
C ARG A 241 1.07 -11.09 17.40
N PRO A 242 1.00 -10.31 16.30
CA PRO A 242 1.54 -8.95 16.30
C PRO A 242 0.86 -8.11 17.39
N LYS A 243 1.54 -7.08 17.91
CA LYS A 243 0.97 -6.24 18.98
C LYS A 243 -0.27 -5.48 18.50
N LYS A 244 -0.28 -5.04 17.22
CA LYS A 244 -1.43 -4.43 16.57
C LYS A 244 -1.51 -4.82 15.11
N SER A 245 -2.73 -4.98 14.59
CA SER A 245 -2.96 -5.34 13.19
C SER A 245 -3.93 -4.38 12.53
N TYR A 246 -3.71 -4.13 11.23
CA TYR A 246 -4.61 -3.35 10.41
C TYR A 246 -4.99 -4.11 9.15
N PHE A 247 -6.29 -4.23 8.90
CA PHE A 247 -6.80 -4.74 7.63
C PHE A 247 -6.74 -3.64 6.56
N THR A 248 -6.27 -3.98 5.38
CA THR A 248 -6.19 -3.10 4.21
C THR A 248 -6.76 -3.79 2.97
N ASP A 249 -6.73 -3.14 1.83
CA ASP A 249 -7.27 -3.63 0.54
C ASP A 249 -8.78 -3.91 0.56
N ILE A 250 -9.51 -3.10 1.30
CA ILE A 250 -10.93 -3.30 1.64
C ILE A 250 -11.84 -2.95 0.46
N MET A 251 -12.79 -3.83 0.14
CA MET A 251 -13.81 -3.57 -0.87
C MET A 251 -15.11 -2.98 -0.29
N CYS A 252 -16.02 -2.50 -1.17
CA CYS A 252 -17.26 -1.80 -0.77
C CYS A 252 -18.34 -2.70 -0.12
N ALA A 253 -18.07 -3.98 0.08
CA ALA A 253 -18.93 -4.85 0.89
C ALA A 253 -18.78 -4.61 2.40
N VAL A 254 -17.81 -3.77 2.81
CA VAL A 254 -17.40 -3.61 4.20
C VAL A 254 -17.56 -2.16 4.62
N ASP A 255 -18.50 -1.91 5.53
CA ASP A 255 -18.63 -0.64 6.23
C ASP A 255 -17.57 -0.54 7.34
N HIS A 256 -16.90 0.62 7.42
CA HIS A 256 -15.78 0.85 8.34
C HIS A 256 -16.18 0.67 9.81
N ASP A 257 -17.24 1.35 10.21
CA ASP A 257 -17.63 1.39 11.63
C ASP A 257 -18.29 0.08 12.08
N GLU A 258 -19.10 -0.53 11.21
CA GLU A 258 -19.71 -1.84 11.48
C GLU A 258 -18.67 -2.95 11.62
N ALA A 259 -17.65 -2.93 10.76
CA ALA A 259 -16.58 -3.91 10.81
C ALA A 259 -15.71 -3.73 12.06
N ASN A 260 -15.30 -2.49 12.40
CA ASN A 260 -14.51 -2.25 13.60
C ASN A 260 -15.25 -2.66 14.89
N LYS A 261 -16.56 -2.45 14.99
CA LYS A 261 -17.37 -2.96 16.13
C LYS A 261 -17.30 -4.48 16.26
N LYS A 262 -17.19 -5.21 15.15
CA LYS A 262 -17.02 -6.68 15.18
C LYS A 262 -15.60 -7.07 15.59
N LEU A 263 -14.59 -6.35 15.09
CA LEU A 263 -13.18 -6.60 15.42
C LEU A 263 -12.87 -6.27 16.89
N GLU A 264 -13.53 -5.26 17.47
CA GLU A 264 -13.39 -4.92 18.89
C GLU A 264 -13.74 -6.09 19.82
N LYS A 265 -14.67 -6.94 19.43
CA LYS A 265 -14.99 -8.15 20.20
C LYS A 265 -13.81 -9.13 20.24
N LEU A 266 -13.04 -9.26 19.16
CA LEU A 266 -11.84 -10.11 19.13
C LEU A 266 -10.75 -9.60 20.10
N LYS A 267 -10.66 -8.29 20.31
CA LYS A 267 -9.77 -7.71 21.30
C LYS A 267 -10.17 -8.12 22.72
N LEU A 268 -11.47 -8.14 23.02
CA LEU A 268 -11.99 -8.51 24.33
C LEU A 268 -11.92 -10.03 24.56
N ASP A 269 -12.27 -10.81 23.55
CA ASP A 269 -12.43 -12.27 23.69
C ASP A 269 -11.10 -13.02 23.51
N GLU A 270 -10.24 -12.57 22.59
CA GLU A 270 -9.03 -13.28 22.17
C GLU A 270 -7.73 -12.49 22.37
N ASN A 271 -7.81 -11.26 22.90
CA ASN A 271 -6.68 -10.33 23.05
C ASN A 271 -5.97 -10.07 21.71
N LEU A 272 -6.75 -9.85 20.61
CA LEU A 272 -6.27 -9.49 19.28
C LEU A 272 -6.62 -8.03 18.99
N ASP A 273 -5.62 -7.15 18.94
CA ASP A 273 -5.83 -5.73 18.62
C ASP A 273 -5.83 -5.55 17.09
N ILE A 274 -7.02 -5.54 16.50
CA ILE A 274 -7.24 -5.47 15.06
C ILE A 274 -8.20 -4.35 14.73
N GLU A 275 -7.84 -3.52 13.75
CA GLU A 275 -8.70 -2.46 13.24
C GLU A 275 -8.68 -2.45 11.69
N LEU A 276 -9.72 -1.91 11.08
CA LEU A 276 -9.66 -1.51 9.67
C LEU A 276 -8.81 -0.25 9.53
N SER A 277 -7.89 -0.25 8.58
CA SER A 277 -7.24 0.98 8.16
C SER A 277 -8.23 1.89 7.42
N TYR A 278 -7.92 3.17 7.34
CA TYR A 278 -8.64 4.16 6.53
C TYR A 278 -7.66 5.17 5.95
N ASP A 279 -8.05 5.79 4.84
CA ASP A 279 -7.22 6.77 4.15
C ASP A 279 -6.94 7.98 5.04
N GLY A 280 -5.65 8.25 5.26
CA GLY A 280 -5.16 9.31 6.14
C GLY A 280 -4.87 8.87 7.59
N LEU A 281 -5.10 7.61 7.96
CA LEU A 281 -4.63 7.07 9.23
C LEU A 281 -3.11 7.19 9.30
N SER A 282 -2.60 7.63 10.45
CA SER A 282 -1.17 7.83 10.69
C SER A 282 -0.72 7.06 11.92
N LEU A 283 0.39 6.33 11.81
CA LEU A 283 0.94 5.47 12.85
C LEU A 283 2.41 5.81 13.10
N GLU A 284 2.79 5.98 14.35
CA GLU A 284 4.21 6.01 14.73
C GLU A 284 4.77 4.60 14.83
N PHE A 285 6.00 4.39 14.39
CA PHE A 285 6.72 3.13 14.55
C PHE A 285 8.21 3.36 14.84
N ASN A 286 8.89 2.32 15.34
CA ASN A 286 10.34 2.33 15.58
C ASN A 286 11.07 1.51 14.53
N TYR A 287 12.27 1.95 14.11
CA TYR A 287 13.11 1.26 13.13
C TYR A 287 14.59 1.40 13.42
#